data_6eaf8cb4c22bb80393eb0e9adb2af39c
#
_entry.id   6eaf8cb4c22bb80393eb0e9adb2af39c
#
_cell.length_a   1.000
_cell.length_b   1.000
_cell.length_c   1.000
_cell.angle_alpha   90.00
_cell.angle_beta   90.00
_cell.angle_gamma   90.00
#
_symmetry.space_group_name_H-M   'P 1'
#
loop_
_entity.id
_entity.type
_entity.pdbx_description
1 polymer ?
#
loop_
_entity_poly.entity_id
_entity_poly.type
_entity_poly.pdbx_seq_one_letter_code
_entity_poly.pdbx_strand_id
1 'polypeptide(L)'
;MRKLWTEPLVTFKGAHHQLDRQGINPLPVQRPIPVWLGGMAEPVLKRVAQISDGWFPQFQPGDEARQIMGRVRDYIKDAGRSPAAVGIEGRFAYSLGGPAEWTQRAREWRDLGATHLSVNTMGSGLSPRGHIDAILKMKPALDGA
;
A
#
# COMPACT_ATOMS: atom_id res chain seq x y z
N MET A 1 2.39 -18.50 2.87
CA MET A 1 2.14 -17.61 4.03
C MET A 1 0.66 -17.55 4.40
N ARG A 2 -0.29 -17.23 3.50
CA ARG A 2 -1.73 -17.12 3.88
C ARG A 2 -2.23 -18.36 4.65
N LYS A 3 -1.89 -19.59 4.24
CA LYS A 3 -2.25 -20.81 4.97
C LYS A 3 -1.76 -20.79 6.42
N LEU A 4 -0.49 -20.41 6.67
CA LEU A 4 0.05 -20.31 8.03
C LEU A 4 -0.69 -19.31 8.92
N TRP A 5 -1.35 -18.32 8.35
CA TRP A 5 -2.14 -17.33 9.10
C TRP A 5 -3.57 -17.77 9.37
N THR A 6 -4.06 -18.79 8.67
CA THR A 6 -5.46 -19.21 8.72
C THR A 6 -5.67 -20.63 9.23
N GLU A 7 -4.65 -21.48 9.14
CA GLU A 7 -4.71 -22.90 9.51
C GLU A 7 -3.81 -23.18 10.72
N PRO A 8 -4.28 -23.92 11.73
CA PRO A 8 -3.46 -24.26 12.91
C PRO A 8 -2.20 -25.06 12.57
N LEU A 9 -2.28 -25.95 11.60
CA LEU A 9 -1.19 -26.77 11.13
C LEU A 9 -1.21 -26.83 9.59
N VAL A 10 -0.05 -26.58 8.98
CA VAL A 10 0.12 -26.56 7.52
C VAL A 10 1.17 -27.57 7.12
N THR A 11 0.80 -28.46 6.21
CA THR A 11 1.75 -29.27 5.42
C THR A 11 1.76 -28.73 4.01
N PHE A 12 2.94 -28.38 3.50
CA PHE A 12 3.12 -27.79 2.18
C PHE A 12 4.43 -28.27 1.56
N LYS A 13 4.39 -28.64 0.27
CA LYS A 13 5.56 -28.96 -0.52
C LYS A 13 5.55 -28.14 -1.80
N GLY A 14 6.49 -27.23 -1.94
CA GLY A 14 6.70 -26.39 -3.12
C GLY A 14 8.09 -26.56 -3.70
N ALA A 15 8.42 -25.80 -4.75
CA ALA A 15 9.72 -25.88 -5.41
C ALA A 15 10.89 -25.43 -4.50
N HIS A 16 10.65 -24.49 -3.59
CA HIS A 16 11.70 -23.88 -2.77
C HIS A 16 11.46 -24.03 -1.26
N HIS A 17 10.27 -24.47 -0.84
CA HIS A 17 9.92 -24.60 0.57
C HIS A 17 9.15 -25.87 0.84
N GLN A 18 9.45 -26.49 1.96
CA GLN A 18 8.70 -27.63 2.48
C GLN A 18 8.36 -27.35 3.93
N LEU A 19 7.11 -27.56 4.29
CA LEU A 19 6.57 -27.47 5.66
C LEU A 19 5.94 -28.83 5.98
N ASP A 20 6.24 -29.37 7.14
CA ASP A 20 5.58 -30.54 7.67
C ASP A 20 4.95 -30.21 9.01
N ARG A 21 3.61 -30.16 9.04
CA ARG A 21 2.80 -29.87 10.23
C ARG A 21 3.29 -28.62 11.01
N GLN A 22 3.65 -27.56 10.29
CA GLN A 22 4.10 -26.31 10.88
C GLN A 22 2.90 -25.38 11.12
N GLY A 23 2.95 -24.57 12.18
CA GLY A 23 1.92 -23.62 12.49
C GLY A 23 2.46 -22.40 13.22
N ILE A 24 1.63 -21.37 13.33
CA ILE A 24 1.88 -20.16 14.14
C ILE A 24 0.91 -20.21 15.32
N ASN A 25 1.42 -20.07 16.53
CA ASN A 25 0.60 -20.06 17.73
C ASN A 25 0.97 -18.86 18.65
N PRO A 26 0.01 -18.01 18.99
CA PRO A 26 -1.39 -18.01 18.52
C PRO A 26 -1.51 -17.62 17.05
N LEU A 27 -2.58 -18.04 16.42
CA LEU A 27 -2.94 -17.54 15.09
C LEU A 27 -3.23 -16.03 15.14
N PRO A 28 -2.93 -15.27 14.06
CA PRO A 28 -3.27 -13.85 13.99
C PRO A 28 -4.75 -13.59 14.29
N VAL A 29 -5.06 -12.50 14.99
CA VAL A 29 -6.45 -12.09 15.24
C VAL A 29 -7.15 -11.77 13.92
N GLN A 30 -6.51 -10.94 13.05
CA GLN A 30 -7.00 -10.66 11.70
C GLN A 30 -6.60 -11.79 10.75
N ARG A 31 -7.59 -12.45 10.16
CA ARG A 31 -7.39 -13.58 9.22
C ARG A 31 -8.31 -13.47 8.01
N PRO A 32 -7.78 -13.44 6.78
CA PRO A 32 -6.36 -13.36 6.43
C PRO A 32 -5.76 -11.98 6.73
N ILE A 33 -4.44 -11.93 6.94
CA ILE A 33 -3.70 -10.65 6.99
C ILE A 33 -3.62 -10.10 5.58
N PRO A 34 -3.95 -8.81 5.34
CA PRO A 34 -3.77 -8.17 4.03
C PRO A 34 -2.30 -8.16 3.60
N VAL A 35 -2.06 -8.50 2.34
CA VAL A 35 -0.72 -8.51 1.74
C VAL A 35 -0.58 -7.32 0.81
N TRP A 36 0.29 -6.40 1.15
CA TRP A 36 0.61 -5.23 0.33
C TRP A 36 1.99 -5.40 -0.31
N LEU A 37 2.11 -5.07 -1.59
CA LEU A 37 3.35 -5.19 -2.35
C LEU A 37 3.83 -3.82 -2.81
N GLY A 38 5.14 -3.60 -2.77
CA GLY A 38 5.80 -2.42 -3.32
C GLY A 38 6.54 -2.73 -4.61
N GLY A 39 6.82 -1.68 -5.39
CA GLY A 39 7.64 -1.74 -6.59
C GLY A 39 6.88 -1.45 -7.88
N MET A 40 7.66 -1.20 -8.95
CA MET A 40 7.19 -0.68 -10.23
C MET A 40 7.52 -1.58 -11.42
N ALA A 41 8.39 -2.60 -11.21
CA ALA A 41 8.78 -3.51 -12.28
C ALA A 41 7.58 -4.33 -12.76
N GLU A 42 7.49 -4.57 -14.06
CA GLU A 42 6.38 -5.28 -14.70
C GLU A 42 5.98 -6.60 -14.01
N PRO A 43 6.93 -7.48 -13.61
CA PRO A 43 6.57 -8.70 -12.88
C PRO A 43 5.94 -8.42 -11.50
N VAL A 44 6.28 -7.28 -10.87
CA VAL A 44 5.68 -6.87 -9.60
C VAL A 44 4.25 -6.41 -9.82
N LEU A 45 4.00 -5.57 -10.83
CA LEU A 45 2.64 -5.09 -11.16
C LEU A 45 1.69 -6.26 -11.46
N LYS A 46 2.15 -7.27 -12.22
CA LYS A 46 1.38 -8.49 -12.48
C LYS A 46 1.13 -9.29 -11.19
N ARG A 47 2.10 -9.37 -10.29
CA ARG A 47 1.93 -10.02 -8.98
C ARG A 47 0.96 -9.26 -8.08
N VAL A 48 1.03 -7.93 -8.08
CA VAL A 48 0.03 -7.07 -7.41
C VAL A 48 -1.36 -7.44 -7.88
N ALA A 49 -1.58 -7.49 -9.19
CA ALA A 49 -2.85 -7.83 -9.78
C ALA A 49 -3.37 -9.21 -9.36
N GLN A 50 -2.49 -10.22 -9.30
CA GLN A 50 -2.87 -11.59 -9.04
C GLN A 50 -3.17 -11.91 -7.58
N ILE A 51 -2.35 -11.41 -6.64
CA ILE A 51 -2.35 -11.92 -5.25
C ILE A 51 -2.39 -10.88 -4.15
N SER A 52 -2.15 -9.59 -4.44
CA SER A 52 -2.09 -8.58 -3.36
C SER A 52 -3.47 -8.06 -2.96
N ASP A 53 -3.55 -7.56 -1.74
CA ASP A 53 -4.69 -6.81 -1.23
C ASP A 53 -4.45 -5.29 -1.33
N GLY A 54 -3.19 -4.89 -1.61
CA GLY A 54 -2.83 -3.51 -1.86
C GLY A 54 -1.46 -3.33 -2.49
N TRP A 55 -1.20 -2.12 -2.95
CA TRP A 55 0.03 -1.74 -3.64
C TRP A 55 0.58 -0.41 -3.12
N PHE A 56 1.91 -0.36 -2.98
CA PHE A 56 2.70 0.83 -2.65
C PHE A 56 3.40 1.34 -3.92
N PRO A 57 2.78 2.21 -4.72
CA PRO A 57 3.43 2.79 -5.89
C PRO A 57 4.61 3.69 -5.50
N GLN A 58 5.62 3.76 -6.37
CA GLN A 58 6.86 4.52 -6.15
C GLN A 58 6.95 5.75 -7.07
N PHE A 59 5.82 6.38 -7.38
CA PHE A 59 5.73 7.59 -8.19
C PHE A 59 5.03 8.73 -7.45
N GLN A 60 4.99 9.90 -8.07
CA GLN A 60 4.15 11.02 -7.66
C GLN A 60 2.98 11.17 -8.63
N PRO A 61 1.85 11.77 -8.23
CA PRO A 61 0.74 12.07 -9.13
C PRO A 61 1.19 12.85 -10.37
N GLY A 62 0.66 12.45 -11.54
CA GLY A 62 0.96 13.02 -12.85
C GLY A 62 0.49 12.12 -13.98
N ASP A 63 0.81 12.48 -15.23
CA ASP A 63 0.35 11.73 -16.40
C ASP A 63 0.94 10.33 -16.50
N GLU A 64 2.22 10.17 -16.19
CA GLU A 64 2.86 8.86 -16.12
C GLU A 64 2.20 7.97 -15.07
N ALA A 65 1.91 8.53 -13.88
CA ALA A 65 1.19 7.82 -12.84
C ALA A 65 -0.19 7.33 -13.32
N ARG A 66 -0.93 8.16 -14.05
CA ARG A 66 -2.22 7.79 -14.64
C ARG A 66 -2.10 6.59 -15.59
N GLN A 67 -1.08 6.60 -16.44
CA GLN A 67 -0.82 5.49 -17.39
C GLN A 67 -0.49 4.19 -16.64
N ILE A 68 0.37 4.25 -15.63
CA ILE A 68 0.76 3.07 -14.85
C ILE A 68 -0.45 2.53 -14.07
N MET A 69 -1.23 3.41 -13.45
CA MET A 69 -2.47 3.04 -12.75
C MET A 69 -3.47 2.38 -13.69
N GLY A 70 -3.59 2.87 -14.93
CA GLY A 70 -4.41 2.24 -15.98
C GLY A 70 -3.98 0.81 -16.23
N ARG A 71 -2.69 0.60 -16.51
CA ARG A 71 -2.13 -0.76 -16.74
C ARG A 71 -2.36 -1.70 -15.56
N VAL A 72 -2.14 -1.23 -14.33
CA VAL A 72 -2.37 -2.06 -13.14
C VAL A 72 -3.84 -2.46 -13.01
N ARG A 73 -4.77 -1.54 -13.27
CA ARG A 73 -6.21 -1.84 -13.28
C ARG A 73 -6.57 -2.89 -14.33
N ASP A 74 -5.96 -2.82 -15.51
CA ASP A 74 -6.19 -3.81 -16.57
C ASP A 74 -5.63 -5.18 -16.16
N TYR A 75 -4.42 -5.26 -15.61
CA TYR A 75 -3.89 -6.52 -15.07
C TYR A 75 -4.76 -7.13 -13.96
N ILE A 76 -5.39 -6.29 -13.11
CA ILE A 76 -6.30 -6.77 -12.07
C ILE A 76 -7.55 -7.40 -12.71
N LYS A 77 -8.11 -6.76 -13.75
CA LYS A 77 -9.25 -7.30 -14.49
C LYS A 77 -8.88 -8.60 -15.22
N ASP A 78 -7.72 -8.64 -15.88
CA ASP A 78 -7.21 -9.83 -16.58
C ASP A 78 -6.97 -10.99 -15.62
N ALA A 79 -6.64 -10.71 -14.35
CA ALA A 79 -6.56 -11.69 -13.27
C ALA A 79 -7.94 -12.10 -12.70
N GLY A 80 -9.05 -11.66 -13.31
CA GLY A 80 -10.42 -11.98 -12.87
C GLY A 80 -10.82 -11.30 -11.57
N ARG A 81 -10.15 -10.20 -11.18
CA ARG A 81 -10.40 -9.48 -9.92
C ARG A 81 -11.02 -8.11 -10.17
N SER A 82 -11.75 -7.60 -9.19
CA SER A 82 -12.19 -6.21 -9.20
C SER A 82 -11.03 -5.27 -8.87
N PRO A 83 -10.80 -4.17 -9.62
CA PRO A 83 -9.84 -3.14 -9.23
C PRO A 83 -10.08 -2.57 -7.82
N ALA A 84 -11.32 -2.53 -7.35
CA ALA A 84 -11.66 -2.09 -6.01
C ALA A 84 -11.21 -3.06 -4.89
N ALA A 85 -10.81 -4.28 -5.23
CA ALA A 85 -10.28 -5.25 -4.29
C ALA A 85 -8.77 -5.05 -3.96
N VAL A 86 -8.13 -4.08 -4.62
CA VAL A 86 -6.70 -3.76 -4.40
C VAL A 86 -6.59 -2.32 -3.92
N GLY A 87 -6.18 -2.16 -2.66
CA GLY A 87 -5.91 -0.84 -2.10
C GLY A 87 -4.69 -0.18 -2.76
N ILE A 88 -4.71 1.14 -2.88
CA ILE A 88 -3.60 1.94 -3.41
C ILE A 88 -3.17 2.93 -2.33
N GLU A 89 -1.89 2.91 -1.96
CA GLU A 89 -1.35 3.89 -1.01
C GLU A 89 -0.68 5.04 -1.76
N GLY A 90 -1.26 6.24 -1.66
CA GLY A 90 -0.58 7.48 -1.99
C GLY A 90 0.43 7.86 -0.91
N ARG A 91 1.53 8.53 -1.30
CA ARG A 91 2.54 9.00 -0.33
C ARG A 91 3.08 10.36 -0.70
N PHE A 92 3.28 11.23 0.30
CA PHE A 92 4.07 12.45 0.15
C PHE A 92 4.78 12.84 1.46
N ALA A 93 5.76 13.77 1.33
CA ALA A 93 6.57 14.19 2.46
C ALA A 93 6.01 15.46 3.12
N TYR A 94 6.21 15.58 4.44
CA TYR A 94 5.95 16.80 5.20
C TYR A 94 6.69 18.02 4.61
N SER A 95 7.92 17.80 4.12
CA SER A 95 8.75 18.82 3.48
C SER A 95 8.23 19.30 2.12
N LEU A 96 7.12 18.76 1.60
CA LEU A 96 6.51 19.21 0.34
C LEU A 96 6.11 20.70 0.38
N GLY A 97 5.78 21.20 1.57
CA GLY A 97 5.36 22.61 1.74
C GLY A 97 4.50 22.79 2.98
N GLY A 98 3.37 23.50 2.83
CA GLY A 98 2.42 23.78 3.89
C GLY A 98 1.02 23.19 3.65
N PRO A 99 0.01 23.64 4.40
CA PRO A 99 -1.34 23.08 4.34
C PRO A 99 -1.97 23.06 2.94
N ALA A 100 -1.73 24.10 2.13
CA ALA A 100 -2.29 24.19 0.77
C ALA A 100 -1.69 23.11 -0.14
N GLU A 101 -0.37 22.94 -0.12
CA GLU A 101 0.36 21.93 -0.91
C GLU A 101 0.01 20.52 -0.47
N TRP A 102 -0.17 20.29 0.83
CA TRP A 102 -0.58 18.97 1.36
C TRP A 102 -2.00 18.62 0.91
N THR A 103 -2.95 19.57 1.02
CA THR A 103 -4.33 19.36 0.55
C THR A 103 -4.35 19.09 -0.96
N GLN A 104 -3.60 19.88 -1.75
CA GLN A 104 -3.52 19.67 -3.19
C GLN A 104 -2.98 18.28 -3.52
N ARG A 105 -1.88 17.85 -2.89
CA ARG A 105 -1.29 16.54 -3.12
C ARG A 105 -2.21 15.40 -2.70
N ALA A 106 -2.94 15.55 -1.61
CA ALA A 106 -3.92 14.56 -1.17
C ALA A 106 -5.05 14.40 -2.20
N ARG A 107 -5.55 15.50 -2.77
CA ARG A 107 -6.54 15.48 -3.85
C ARG A 107 -6.03 14.80 -5.10
N GLU A 108 -4.81 15.13 -5.52
CA GLU A 108 -4.17 14.49 -6.70
C GLU A 108 -4.07 12.97 -6.53
N TRP A 109 -3.70 12.48 -5.35
CA TRP A 109 -3.68 11.06 -5.04
C TRP A 109 -5.08 10.45 -5.05
N ARG A 110 -6.08 11.13 -4.47
CA ARG A 110 -7.47 10.69 -4.52
C ARG A 110 -7.98 10.59 -5.95
N ASP A 111 -7.68 11.57 -6.79
CA ASP A 111 -8.11 11.60 -8.21
C ASP A 111 -7.44 10.49 -9.04
N LEU A 112 -6.24 10.04 -8.65
CA LEU A 112 -5.62 8.83 -9.18
C LEU A 112 -6.30 7.54 -8.71
N GLY A 113 -7.12 7.61 -7.66
CA GLY A 113 -7.82 6.48 -7.07
C GLY A 113 -7.06 5.83 -5.90
N ALA A 114 -6.22 6.59 -5.20
CA ALA A 114 -5.64 6.13 -3.93
C ALA A 114 -6.76 5.91 -2.90
N THR A 115 -6.68 4.81 -2.17
CA THR A 115 -7.59 4.43 -1.11
C THR A 115 -7.02 4.70 0.28
N HIS A 116 -5.70 4.84 0.33
CA HIS A 116 -4.93 5.13 1.54
C HIS A 116 -3.93 6.24 1.24
N LEU A 117 -3.59 7.02 2.25
CA LEU A 117 -2.62 8.09 2.13
C LEU A 117 -1.66 8.04 3.31
N SER A 118 -0.37 7.95 3.01
CA SER A 118 0.71 8.01 4.00
C SER A 118 1.45 9.32 3.91
N VAL A 119 1.77 9.89 5.07
CA VAL A 119 2.63 11.06 5.19
C VAL A 119 4.00 10.66 5.73
N ASN A 120 5.05 11.22 5.15
CA ASN A 120 6.42 10.95 5.52
C ASN A 120 7.06 12.21 6.12
N THR A 121 7.50 12.12 7.36
CA THR A 121 8.21 13.19 8.07
C THR A 121 9.72 12.95 8.15
N MET A 122 10.24 11.86 7.55
CA MET A 122 11.67 11.55 7.52
C MET A 122 12.45 12.62 6.74
N GLY A 123 13.69 12.87 7.17
CA GLY A 123 14.55 13.86 6.51
C GLY A 123 14.19 15.33 6.80
N SER A 124 13.18 15.60 7.62
CA SER A 124 12.76 16.97 7.94
C SER A 124 13.51 17.59 9.13
N GLY A 125 14.54 16.94 9.67
CA GLY A 125 15.35 17.44 10.78
C GLY A 125 14.59 17.60 12.10
N LEU A 126 13.48 16.87 12.27
CA LEU A 126 12.59 17.00 13.43
C LEU A 126 13.09 16.13 14.60
N SER A 127 12.85 16.60 15.83
CA SER A 127 12.97 15.78 17.03
C SER A 127 11.87 14.69 17.07
N PRO A 128 11.98 13.64 17.90
CA PRO A 128 10.92 12.63 18.04
C PRO A 128 9.54 13.24 18.31
N ARG A 129 9.47 14.24 19.18
CA ARG A 129 8.22 14.97 19.44
C ARG A 129 7.76 15.77 18.21
N GLY A 130 8.72 16.41 17.51
CA GLY A 130 8.45 17.19 16.31
C GLY A 130 7.80 16.37 15.18
N HIS A 131 8.11 15.07 15.06
CA HIS A 131 7.43 14.19 14.11
C HIS A 131 5.94 14.03 14.43
N ILE A 132 5.58 13.89 15.72
CA ILE A 132 4.19 13.81 16.16
C ILE A 132 3.47 15.13 15.86
N ASP A 133 4.07 16.25 16.23
CA ASP A 133 3.49 17.58 16.02
C ASP A 133 3.30 17.89 14.53
N ALA A 134 4.24 17.45 13.67
CA ALA A 134 4.10 17.56 12.21
C ALA A 134 2.90 16.77 11.68
N ILE A 135 2.70 15.55 12.11
CA ILE A 135 1.55 14.72 11.71
C ILE A 135 0.23 15.36 12.18
N LEU A 136 0.17 15.83 13.41
CA LEU A 136 -1.00 16.53 13.95
C LEU A 136 -1.31 17.80 13.16
N LYS A 137 -0.28 18.54 12.74
CA LYS A 137 -0.42 19.75 11.91
C LYS A 137 -0.94 19.44 10.50
N MET A 138 -0.55 18.31 9.93
CA MET A 138 -1.01 17.91 8.58
C MET A 138 -2.46 17.42 8.59
N LYS A 139 -2.92 16.81 9.68
CA LYS A 139 -4.23 16.16 9.74
C LYS A 139 -5.40 17.02 9.24
N PRO A 140 -5.60 18.30 9.67
CA PRO A 140 -6.72 19.12 9.17
C PRO A 140 -6.70 19.35 7.66
N ALA A 141 -5.50 19.48 7.06
CA ALA A 141 -5.33 19.66 5.62
C ALA A 141 -5.70 18.38 4.83
N LEU A 142 -5.54 17.20 5.45
CA LEU A 142 -5.88 15.91 4.85
C LEU A 142 -7.36 15.57 5.01
N ASP A 143 -7.96 15.91 6.14
CA ASP A 143 -9.39 15.71 6.40
C ASP A 143 -10.28 16.53 5.43
N GLY A 144 -9.77 17.66 4.89
CA GLY A 144 -10.45 18.54 3.93
C GLY A 144 -10.13 18.25 2.46
N ALA A 145 -9.38 17.18 2.17
CA ALA A 145 -8.90 16.88 0.81
C ALA A 145 -9.84 15.98 0.00
#